data_35526a67238877e11a01b22d0eb1888c
#
_entry.id   35526a67238877e11a01b22d0eb1888c
#
_cell.length_a   1.000
_cell.length_b   1.000
_cell.length_c   1.000
_cell.angle_alpha   90.00
_cell.angle_beta   90.00
_cell.angle_gamma   90.00
#
_symmetry.space_group_name_H-M   'P 1'
#
loop_
_entity.id
_entity.type
_entity.pdbx_description
1 polymer ?
#
loop_
_entity_poly.entity_id
_entity_poly.type
_entity_poly.pdbx_seq_one_letter_code
_entity_poly.pdbx_strand_id
1 'polypeptide(L)' 'MGKELTIAGRVSDSFGALSTGVFQVDDGTGTMWVYSQNYGVPSNGAKVSVTGKLEQGFNFGGRTFVAILRETQPRH' A
#
# COMPACT_ATOMS: atom_id res chain seq x y z
N MET A 1 -1.71 15.02 7.67
CA MET A 1 -2.02 14.48 6.34
C MET A 1 -1.21 15.18 5.29
N GLY A 2 -0.93 14.49 4.21
CA GLY A 2 -0.19 15.06 3.11
C GLY A 2 1.31 14.93 3.20
N LYS A 3 1.84 14.46 4.30
CA LYS A 3 3.26 14.17 4.41
C LYS A 3 3.58 12.84 3.74
N GLU A 4 4.73 12.78 3.11
CA GLU A 4 5.22 11.55 2.52
C GLU A 4 5.88 10.70 3.61
N LEU A 5 5.49 9.42 3.65
CA LEU A 5 6.00 8.47 4.63
C LEU A 5 6.63 7.29 3.91
N THR A 6 7.60 6.66 4.55
CA THR A 6 8.17 5.41 4.06
C THR A 6 7.91 4.32 5.09
N ILE A 7 7.34 3.21 4.63
CA ILE A 7 7.14 2.03 5.46
C ILE A 7 7.82 0.85 4.81
N ALA A 8 8.28 -0.09 5.64
CA ALA A 8 8.96 -1.29 5.15
C ALA A 8 8.42 -2.50 5.90
N GLY A 9 8.28 -3.61 5.20
CA GLY A 9 7.79 -4.84 5.80
C GLY A 9 7.50 -5.88 4.75
N ARG A 10 6.64 -6.83 5.09
CA ARG A 10 6.23 -7.90 4.17
C ARG A 10 4.79 -7.72 3.79
N VAL A 11 4.48 -8.06 2.54
CA VAL A 11 3.10 -8.04 2.05
C VAL A 11 2.35 -9.19 2.67
N SER A 12 1.30 -8.89 3.42
CA SER A 12 0.47 -9.91 4.08
C SER A 12 -0.82 -10.19 3.32
N ASP A 13 -1.25 -9.27 2.47
CA ASP A 13 -2.44 -9.47 1.63
C ASP A 13 -2.37 -8.50 0.46
N SER A 14 -3.00 -8.87 -0.65
CA SER A 14 -3.02 -7.99 -1.82
C SER A 14 -4.22 -8.31 -2.68
N PHE A 15 -4.77 -7.29 -3.33
CA PHE A 15 -5.74 -7.49 -4.40
C PHE A 15 -5.70 -6.32 -5.37
N GLY A 16 -6.08 -6.61 -6.60
CA GLY A 16 -6.06 -5.64 -7.67
C GLY A 16 -5.86 -6.33 -9.00
N ALA A 17 -5.63 -5.56 -10.04
CA ALA A 17 -5.44 -6.08 -11.39
C ALA A 17 -4.31 -5.33 -12.06
N LEU A 18 -3.42 -6.07 -12.74
CA LEU A 18 -2.33 -5.52 -13.54
C LEU A 18 -1.46 -4.57 -12.71
N SER A 19 -1.45 -3.28 -13.04
CA SER A 19 -0.57 -2.31 -12.42
C SER A 19 -1.23 -1.51 -11.30
N THR A 20 -2.50 -1.76 -11.01
CA THR A 20 -3.24 -0.97 -10.01
C THR A 20 -3.89 -1.89 -9.00
N GLY A 21 -3.73 -1.58 -7.72
CA GLY A 21 -4.33 -2.37 -6.67
C GLY A 21 -3.93 -1.89 -5.29
N VAL A 22 -4.32 -2.66 -4.29
CA VAL A 22 -3.95 -2.38 -2.90
C VAL A 22 -3.26 -3.60 -2.31
N PHE A 23 -2.36 -3.36 -1.38
CA PHE A 23 -1.71 -4.43 -0.65
C PHE A 23 -1.45 -3.98 0.77
N GLN A 24 -1.41 -4.96 1.67
CA GLN A 24 -1.20 -4.70 3.09
C GLN A 24 0.23 -5.02 3.45
N VAL A 25 0.91 -4.08 4.10
CA VAL A 25 2.29 -4.26 4.56
C VAL A 25 2.28 -4.44 6.07
N ASP A 26 2.93 -5.50 6.53
CA ASP A 26 3.09 -5.82 7.94
C ASP A 26 4.55 -5.55 8.32
N ASP A 27 4.77 -4.60 9.22
CA ASP A 27 6.12 -4.22 9.65
C ASP A 27 6.53 -4.89 10.96
N GLY A 28 5.71 -5.82 11.47
CA GLY A 28 5.97 -6.51 12.73
C GLY A 28 5.31 -5.86 13.94
N THR A 29 4.85 -4.62 13.82
CA THR A 29 4.16 -3.91 14.89
C THR A 29 2.72 -3.59 14.52
N GLY A 30 2.37 -3.74 13.27
CA GLY A 30 1.03 -3.48 12.76
C GLY A 30 1.01 -3.56 11.26
N THR A 31 -0.12 -3.27 10.68
CA THR A 31 -0.30 -3.34 9.24
C THR A 31 -0.78 -2.01 8.68
N MET A 32 -0.44 -1.77 7.42
CA MET A 32 -0.87 -0.58 6.70
C MET A 32 -1.27 -0.98 5.29
N TRP A 33 -2.43 -0.54 4.84
CA TRP A 33 -2.83 -0.71 3.46
C TRP A 33 -2.14 0.32 2.58
N VAL A 34 -1.73 -0.11 1.39
CA VAL A 34 -1.04 0.73 0.42
C VAL A 34 -1.80 0.66 -0.90
N TYR A 35 -2.10 1.80 -1.48
CA TYR A 35 -2.67 1.89 -2.82
C TYR A 35 -1.56 2.15 -3.82
N SER A 36 -1.46 1.27 -4.81
CA SER A 36 -0.45 1.38 -5.86
C SER A 36 -1.12 1.64 -7.19
N GLN A 37 -0.72 2.71 -7.84
CA GLN A 37 -1.19 3.05 -9.19
C GLN A 37 0.03 3.14 -10.09
N ASN A 38 0.07 2.28 -11.11
CA ASN A 38 1.15 2.21 -12.10
C ASN A 38 2.47 1.60 -11.62
N TYR A 39 2.55 1.12 -10.38
CA TYR A 39 3.76 0.50 -9.85
C TYR A 39 3.63 -1.01 -9.68
N GLY A 40 2.43 -1.55 -9.93
CA GLY A 40 2.16 -2.97 -9.75
C GLY A 40 1.85 -3.31 -8.31
N VAL A 41 1.34 -4.53 -8.11
CA VAL A 41 1.00 -5.06 -6.78
C VAL A 41 1.96 -6.21 -6.49
N PRO A 42 2.74 -6.12 -5.40
CA PRO A 42 3.70 -7.20 -5.09
C PRO A 42 2.98 -8.44 -4.61
N SER A 43 3.68 -9.58 -4.71
CA SER A 43 3.17 -10.86 -4.23
C SER A 43 3.14 -10.91 -2.70
N ASN A 44 2.22 -11.69 -2.16
CA ASN A 44 2.17 -11.94 -0.72
C ASN A 44 3.49 -12.54 -0.26
N GLY A 45 4.00 -12.07 0.86
CA GLY A 45 5.28 -12.49 1.41
C GLY A 45 6.47 -11.70 0.93
N ALA A 46 6.32 -10.87 -0.09
CA ALA A 46 7.41 -10.05 -0.59
C ALA A 46 7.82 -9.00 0.43
N LYS A 47 9.12 -8.74 0.54
CA LYS A 47 9.61 -7.62 1.32
C LYS A 47 9.58 -6.37 0.47
N VAL A 48 9.02 -5.30 1.02
CA VAL A 48 8.88 -4.06 0.29
C VAL A 48 9.22 -2.87 1.17
N SER A 49 9.67 -1.79 0.53
CA SER A 49 9.80 -0.48 1.15
C SER A 49 8.98 0.46 0.29
N VAL A 50 7.97 1.07 0.89
CA VAL A 50 6.97 1.85 0.16
C VAL A 50 6.99 3.28 0.66
N THR A 51 7.01 4.22 -0.27
CA THR A 51 6.93 5.64 0.03
C THR A 51 5.66 6.21 -0.59
N GLY A 52 4.90 6.92 0.21
CA GLY A 52 3.66 7.50 -0.26
C GLY A 52 3.08 8.50 0.73
N LYS A 53 1.88 8.98 0.41
CA LYS A 53 1.16 9.93 1.25
C LYS A 53 -0.01 9.25 1.91
N LEU A 54 -0.21 9.53 3.20
CA LEU A 54 -1.32 8.98 3.96
C LEU A 54 -2.61 9.70 3.58
N GLU A 55 -3.65 8.92 3.26
CA GLU A 55 -4.97 9.43 2.93
C GLU A 55 -6.03 8.72 3.76
N GLN A 56 -7.14 9.39 3.99
CA GLN A 56 -8.27 8.86 4.75
C GLN A 56 -9.48 8.70 3.86
N GLY A 57 -10.33 7.72 4.19
CA GLY A 57 -11.60 7.52 3.52
C GLY A 57 -11.47 7.09 2.08
N PHE A 58 -10.50 6.25 1.78
CA PHE A 58 -10.21 5.81 0.42
C PHE A 58 -11.08 4.61 0.03
N ASN A 59 -11.65 4.65 -1.17
CA ASN A 59 -12.44 3.54 -1.73
C ASN A 59 -11.70 2.90 -2.89
N PHE A 60 -11.63 1.57 -2.88
CA PHE A 60 -11.08 0.82 -3.99
C PHE A 60 -11.73 -0.56 -4.06
N GLY A 61 -12.19 -0.93 -5.26
CA GLY A 61 -12.74 -2.26 -5.50
C GLY A 61 -13.95 -2.60 -4.62
N GLY A 62 -14.74 -1.61 -4.25
CA GLY A 62 -15.90 -1.81 -3.40
C GLY A 62 -15.60 -1.85 -1.92
N ARG A 63 -14.33 -1.65 -1.54
CA ARG A 63 -13.91 -1.58 -0.14
C ARG A 63 -13.58 -0.15 0.25
N THR A 64 -13.89 0.18 1.51
CA THR A 64 -13.53 1.47 2.08
C THR A 64 -12.40 1.28 3.08
N PHE A 65 -11.35 2.06 2.94
CA PHE A 65 -10.20 2.05 3.85
C PHE A 65 -10.24 3.32 4.68
N VAL A 66 -10.20 3.15 6.00
CA VAL A 66 -10.18 4.30 6.91
C VAL A 66 -8.91 5.11 6.70
N ALA A 67 -7.78 4.43 6.55
CA ALA A 67 -6.51 5.06 6.25
C ALA A 67 -5.74 4.19 5.27
N ILE A 68 -5.08 4.80 4.32
CA ILE A 68 -4.31 4.10 3.30
C ILE A 68 -3.12 4.98 2.89
N LEU A 69 -1.99 4.33 2.60
CA LEU A 69 -0.83 5.03 2.07
C LEU A 69 -0.90 4.96 0.55
N ARG A 70 -1.03 6.10 -0.10
CA ARG A 70 -1.04 6.16 -1.57
C ARG A 70 0.39 6.26 -2.05
N GLU A 71 0.87 5.23 -2.72
CA GLU A 71 2.25 5.15 -3.18
C GLU A 71 2.54 6.24 -4.19
N THR A 72 3.61 7.01 -3.94
CA THR A 72 3.96 8.15 -4.79
C THR A 72 5.32 7.96 -5.48
N GLN A 73 6.08 6.94 -5.11
CA GLN A 73 7.39 6.67 -5.68
C GLN A 73 7.56 5.19 -5.94
N PRO A 74 8.38 4.79 -6.94
CA PRO A 74 8.66 3.38 -7.18
C PRO A 74 9.28 2.72 -5.95
N ARG A 75 8.95 1.46 -5.76
CA ARG A 75 9.51 0.67 -4.66
C ARG A 75 10.96 0.27 -4.97
N HIS A 76 11.69 0.05 -3.91
CA HIS A 76 13.06 -0.46 -4.00
C HIS A 76 13.14 -1.91 -3.52
#